data_d403cfca736e1cce49702659dbe34752
#
_entry.id   d403cfca736e1cce49702659dbe34752
#
_cell.length_a   1.000
_cell.length_b   1.000
_cell.length_c   1.000
_cell.angle_alpha   90.00
_cell.angle_beta   90.00
_cell.angle_gamma   90.00
#
_symmetry.space_group_name_H-M   'P 1'
#
loop_
_entity.id
_entity.type
_entity.pdbx_description
1 polymer ?
#
loop_
_entity_poly.entity_id
_entity_poly.type
_entity_poly.pdbx_seq_one_letter_code
_entity_poly.pdbx_strand_id
1 'polypeptide(L)'
;MRSWILGWLFCSLVAVMQAAPLPRLKVSENKRFLVTEDGKPFFWLGDTAWELFHRLDRRDAEAYLKNRAERRFTVIQAVALAELDGLNDPNANGDRPLEGNDPTKPSEKYFAHVDAIVKKANELGLYIGFLPTWGDKWNKKWGAGPEIFTVANAEQYGEWLGRRYKDAGLIWILGGDRPAETNSHREITRAMARGLRRGDGGAHLITWHPTGGASSSQHFHGEDWLDFNMRQNGHAAEFTGRYDQTRVDYDRTPVKPVLDGEPIYEDHPVSFDAKKFGHSTASDVRRPLYWDLFEGAFGHTYGHHSVWQMWSSAKKPVNNPLMPWTEAILQPGAAQMQHGRALMESRPFLTRVPAPEGIVPEAVETSVPGAGRYRFVATKDSEGTYAMIYAPCGRRFTAKLGVIRGEKVRAWWFDPRTGKATEIGVFKAEGERMFTPPNPGEDLDWVLVLDDVARKYPAPGSRALGR
;
A
#
# COMPACT_ATOMS: atom_id res chain seq x y z
N MET A 1 -71.61 -24.85 13.21
CA MET A 1 -70.58 -23.89 13.58
C MET A 1 -69.29 -24.22 12.77
N ARG A 2 -69.04 -23.44 11.74
CA ARG A 2 -67.79 -23.61 10.91
C ARG A 2 -66.85 -22.45 11.24
N SER A 3 -65.73 -22.76 11.90
CA SER A 3 -64.65 -21.80 12.21
C SER A 3 -63.80 -21.65 11.02
N TRP A 4 -63.65 -20.42 10.54
CA TRP A 4 -62.64 -20.02 9.51
C TRP A 4 -61.37 -19.56 10.24
N ILE A 5 -60.25 -20.25 10.01
CA ILE A 5 -58.95 -19.83 10.45
C ILE A 5 -58.32 -19.02 9.30
N LEU A 6 -58.19 -17.69 9.47
CA LEU A 6 -57.43 -16.82 8.57
C LEU A 6 -55.93 -16.95 8.94
N GLY A 7 -55.15 -17.61 8.09
CA GLY A 7 -53.71 -17.62 8.18
C GLY A 7 -53.12 -16.32 7.63
N TRP A 8 -52.47 -15.55 8.48
CA TRP A 8 -51.67 -14.38 8.07
C TRP A 8 -50.30 -14.86 7.58
N LEU A 9 -50.04 -14.74 6.26
CA LEU A 9 -48.68 -14.89 5.71
C LEU A 9 -47.88 -13.60 6.02
N PHE A 10 -46.96 -13.69 6.95
CA PHE A 10 -45.95 -12.67 7.15
C PHE A 10 -44.89 -12.82 6.04
N CYS A 11 -44.94 -12.00 4.98
CA CYS A 11 -43.84 -11.83 4.03
C CYS A 11 -42.80 -10.96 4.70
N SER A 12 -41.73 -11.59 5.24
CA SER A 12 -40.54 -10.86 5.70
C SER A 12 -39.80 -10.31 4.51
N LEU A 13 -39.96 -9.03 4.21
CA LEU A 13 -39.07 -8.32 3.31
C LEU A 13 -37.67 -8.27 3.97
N VAL A 14 -36.75 -9.09 3.50
CA VAL A 14 -35.34 -8.93 3.79
C VAL A 14 -34.87 -7.73 2.95
N ALA A 15 -34.84 -6.56 3.57
CA ALA A 15 -34.17 -5.40 2.97
C ALA A 15 -32.68 -5.73 2.84
N VAL A 16 -32.22 -5.95 1.62
CA VAL A 16 -30.78 -6.01 1.31
C VAL A 16 -30.26 -4.60 1.58
N MET A 17 -29.64 -4.38 2.74
CA MET A 17 -28.93 -3.13 3.02
C MET A 17 -27.77 -3.04 2.03
N GLN A 18 -27.92 -2.21 1.04
CA GLN A 18 -26.84 -1.87 0.13
C GLN A 18 -25.76 -1.16 0.96
N ALA A 19 -24.53 -1.66 0.91
CA ALA A 19 -23.41 -1.01 1.61
C ALA A 19 -23.31 0.44 1.14
N ALA A 20 -23.14 1.35 2.09
CA ALA A 20 -22.93 2.76 1.75
C ALA A 20 -21.65 2.90 0.88
N PRO A 21 -21.64 3.82 -0.09
CA PRO A 21 -20.45 4.07 -0.89
C PRO A 21 -19.27 4.45 0.02
N LEU A 22 -18.07 4.05 -0.38
CA LEU A 22 -16.86 4.43 0.36
C LEU A 22 -16.68 5.95 0.34
N PRO A 23 -16.26 6.57 1.46
CA PRO A 23 -16.03 8.00 1.52
C PRO A 23 -14.93 8.42 0.55
N ARG A 24 -15.04 9.59 -0.05
CA ARG A 24 -13.97 10.15 -0.89
C ARG A 24 -12.74 10.43 -0.05
N LEU A 25 -11.58 10.27 -0.67
CA LEU A 25 -10.30 10.55 -0.04
C LEU A 25 -9.76 11.91 -0.49
N LYS A 26 -9.07 12.59 0.41
CA LYS A 26 -8.36 13.84 0.14
C LYS A 26 -7.02 13.87 0.88
N VAL A 27 -6.12 14.75 0.45
CA VAL A 27 -4.89 15.04 1.18
C VAL A 27 -5.23 15.83 2.45
N SER A 28 -4.59 15.50 3.57
CA SER A 28 -4.75 16.18 4.86
C SER A 28 -4.27 17.64 4.80
N GLU A 29 -4.71 18.48 5.74
CA GLU A 29 -4.32 19.90 5.80
C GLU A 29 -2.81 20.11 5.90
N ASN A 30 -2.11 19.27 6.68
CA ASN A 30 -0.65 19.29 6.79
C ASN A 30 0.08 18.68 5.59
N LYS A 31 -0.65 18.19 4.58
CA LYS A 31 -0.14 17.61 3.34
C LYS A 31 0.79 16.39 3.53
N ARG A 32 0.65 15.67 4.65
CA ARG A 32 1.48 14.51 4.99
C ARG A 32 0.75 13.18 4.93
N PHE A 33 -0.59 13.21 4.96
CA PHE A 33 -1.43 12.03 5.06
C PHE A 33 -2.61 12.09 4.08
N LEU A 34 -3.31 10.97 3.96
CA LEU A 34 -4.63 10.93 3.37
C LEU A 34 -5.69 10.90 4.47
N VAL A 35 -6.81 11.51 4.20
CA VAL A 35 -8.00 11.52 5.06
C VAL A 35 -9.25 11.30 4.24
N THR A 36 -10.31 10.82 4.85
CA THR A 36 -11.64 10.80 4.26
C THR A 36 -12.19 12.24 4.14
N GLU A 37 -13.23 12.45 3.36
CA GLU A 37 -13.85 13.77 3.16
C GLU A 37 -14.30 14.44 4.47
N ASP A 38 -14.69 13.64 5.49
CA ASP A 38 -15.02 14.09 6.84
C ASP A 38 -13.79 14.29 7.75
N GLY A 39 -12.58 14.15 7.21
CA GLY A 39 -11.32 14.45 7.91
C GLY A 39 -10.76 13.32 8.77
N LYS A 40 -11.35 12.12 8.75
CA LYS A 40 -10.81 10.97 9.49
C LYS A 40 -9.54 10.45 8.83
N PRO A 41 -8.52 10.01 9.61
CA PRO A 41 -7.31 9.42 9.05
C PRO A 41 -7.62 8.22 8.15
N PHE A 42 -6.97 8.18 6.99
CA PHE A 42 -6.98 7.02 6.11
C PHE A 42 -5.59 6.40 6.08
N PHE A 43 -5.47 5.17 6.56
CA PHE A 43 -4.24 4.41 6.46
C PHE A 43 -4.26 3.58 5.17
N TRP A 44 -3.33 3.86 4.24
CA TRP A 44 -3.12 3.00 3.08
C TRP A 44 -2.39 1.74 3.51
N LEU A 45 -3.08 0.62 3.59
CA LEU A 45 -2.50 -0.70 3.58
C LEU A 45 -2.88 -1.35 2.25
N GLY A 46 -1.95 -1.27 1.29
CA GLY A 46 -2.16 -1.75 -0.07
C GLY A 46 -1.71 -3.20 -0.26
N ASP A 47 -2.36 -3.92 -1.18
CA ASP A 47 -1.86 -5.17 -1.73
C ASP A 47 -1.72 -5.07 -3.25
N THR A 48 -0.71 -5.74 -3.80
CA THR A 48 -0.39 -5.70 -5.22
C THR A 48 -1.02 -6.89 -5.95
N ALA A 49 -1.94 -6.60 -6.86
CA ALA A 49 -2.69 -7.57 -7.65
C ALA A 49 -2.82 -7.11 -9.11
N TRP A 50 -1.65 -6.90 -9.78
CA TRP A 50 -1.62 -6.30 -11.12
C TRP A 50 -2.52 -7.01 -12.12
N GLU A 51 -2.61 -8.35 -12.06
CA GLU A 51 -3.37 -9.20 -12.98
C GLU A 51 -4.80 -9.53 -12.50
N LEU A 52 -5.32 -8.85 -11.48
CA LEU A 52 -6.63 -9.12 -10.88
C LEU A 52 -7.77 -9.12 -11.91
N PHE A 53 -7.86 -8.08 -12.74
CA PHE A 53 -8.91 -7.93 -13.75
C PHE A 53 -8.72 -8.83 -14.97
N HIS A 54 -7.48 -9.21 -15.24
CA HIS A 54 -7.09 -9.98 -16.40
C HIS A 54 -7.16 -11.50 -16.17
N ARG A 55 -6.63 -11.97 -15.04
CA ARG A 55 -6.43 -13.41 -14.81
C ARG A 55 -7.48 -14.09 -13.95
N LEU A 56 -8.22 -13.36 -13.11
CA LEU A 56 -9.24 -13.95 -12.24
C LEU A 56 -10.66 -13.82 -12.82
N ASP A 57 -11.47 -14.85 -12.67
CA ASP A 57 -12.91 -14.74 -12.81
C ASP A 57 -13.53 -14.03 -11.57
N ARG A 58 -14.84 -13.78 -11.59
CA ARG A 58 -15.52 -13.06 -10.52
C ARG A 58 -15.49 -13.82 -9.20
N ARG A 59 -15.56 -15.15 -9.22
CA ARG A 59 -15.54 -15.99 -8.01
C ARG A 59 -14.16 -15.95 -7.35
N ASP A 60 -13.12 -16.12 -8.13
CA ASP A 60 -11.74 -16.13 -7.65
C ASP A 60 -11.32 -14.71 -7.19
N ALA A 61 -11.72 -13.66 -7.91
CA ALA A 61 -11.53 -12.28 -7.50
C ALA A 61 -12.23 -11.98 -6.17
N GLU A 62 -13.47 -12.45 -5.97
CA GLU A 62 -14.19 -12.29 -4.69
C GLU A 62 -13.47 -13.02 -3.55
N ALA A 63 -12.98 -14.23 -3.76
CA ALA A 63 -12.23 -14.99 -2.76
C ALA A 63 -10.95 -14.27 -2.34
N TYR A 64 -10.19 -13.73 -3.31
CA TYR A 64 -9.01 -12.91 -3.06
C TYR A 64 -9.36 -11.64 -2.26
N LEU A 65 -10.35 -10.88 -2.70
CA LEU A 65 -10.76 -9.62 -2.06
C LEU A 65 -11.24 -9.83 -0.61
N LYS A 66 -12.03 -10.89 -0.35
CA LYS A 66 -12.46 -11.27 1.02
C LYS A 66 -11.25 -11.56 1.92
N ASN A 67 -10.28 -12.34 1.43
CA ASN A 67 -9.06 -12.64 2.16
C ASN A 67 -8.30 -11.35 2.54
N ARG A 68 -8.21 -10.39 1.64
CA ARG A 68 -7.51 -9.11 1.90
C ARG A 68 -8.30 -8.21 2.85
N ALA A 69 -9.62 -8.15 2.73
CA ALA A 69 -10.48 -7.40 3.66
C ALA A 69 -10.39 -7.96 5.09
N GLU A 70 -10.40 -9.29 5.26
CA GLU A 70 -10.22 -9.96 6.56
C GLU A 70 -8.87 -9.65 7.20
N ARG A 71 -7.82 -9.45 6.39
CA ARG A 71 -6.48 -9.02 6.82
C ARG A 71 -6.32 -7.51 6.95
N ARG A 72 -7.46 -6.77 6.88
CA ARG A 72 -7.53 -5.33 7.10
C ARG A 72 -6.75 -4.49 6.07
N PHE A 73 -6.55 -5.01 4.86
CA PHE A 73 -6.11 -4.17 3.75
C PHE A 73 -7.16 -3.09 3.46
N THR A 74 -6.73 -1.97 2.88
CA THR A 74 -7.59 -0.84 2.54
C THR A 74 -7.58 -0.54 1.05
N VAL A 75 -6.53 -0.92 0.34
CA VAL A 75 -6.36 -0.67 -1.09
C VAL A 75 -5.88 -1.93 -1.79
N ILE A 76 -6.42 -2.19 -2.97
CA ILE A 76 -5.92 -3.23 -3.89
C ILE A 76 -5.45 -2.55 -5.16
N GLN A 77 -4.17 -2.66 -5.49
CA GLN A 77 -3.61 -2.15 -6.74
C GLN A 77 -3.90 -3.13 -7.88
N ALA A 78 -4.54 -2.67 -8.95
CA ALA A 78 -4.90 -3.49 -10.10
C ALA A 78 -4.86 -2.71 -11.40
N VAL A 79 -4.59 -3.39 -12.52
CA VAL A 79 -4.34 -2.78 -13.82
C VAL A 79 -5.44 -3.13 -14.83
N ALA A 80 -6.00 -2.12 -15.49
CA ALA A 80 -7.01 -2.36 -16.53
C ALA A 80 -6.41 -2.93 -17.81
N LEU A 81 -5.38 -2.30 -18.37
CA LEU A 81 -4.63 -2.86 -19.52
C LEU A 81 -3.37 -3.54 -18.97
N ALA A 82 -3.49 -4.81 -18.59
CA ALA A 82 -2.53 -5.56 -17.82
C ALA A 82 -1.17 -5.78 -18.50
N GLU A 83 -0.15 -6.08 -17.71
CA GLU A 83 1.24 -6.25 -18.18
C GLU A 83 1.43 -7.46 -19.06
N LEU A 84 0.94 -8.62 -18.61
CA LEU A 84 1.26 -9.92 -19.19
C LEU A 84 0.47 -10.19 -20.47
N ASP A 85 0.78 -9.40 -21.51
CA ASP A 85 0.11 -9.39 -22.81
C ASP A 85 -1.40 -9.13 -22.74
N GLY A 86 -1.83 -8.37 -21.73
CA GLY A 86 -3.25 -8.12 -21.45
C GLY A 86 -4.03 -7.35 -22.52
N LEU A 87 -3.37 -6.93 -23.62
CA LEU A 87 -4.06 -6.44 -24.82
C LEU A 87 -4.51 -7.56 -25.74
N ASN A 88 -3.75 -8.67 -25.83
CA ASN A 88 -3.96 -9.74 -26.80
C ASN A 88 -4.40 -11.05 -26.12
N ASP A 89 -3.85 -11.39 -24.94
CA ASP A 89 -4.35 -12.50 -24.13
C ASP A 89 -5.66 -12.05 -23.46
N PRO A 90 -6.78 -12.74 -23.71
CA PRO A 90 -8.07 -12.33 -23.15
C PRO A 90 -8.13 -12.56 -21.63
N ASN A 91 -9.03 -11.85 -20.97
CA ASN A 91 -9.30 -12.06 -19.56
C ASN A 91 -9.93 -13.46 -19.29
N ALA A 92 -10.18 -13.78 -18.03
CA ALA A 92 -10.77 -15.07 -17.64
C ALA A 92 -12.14 -15.39 -18.27
N ASN A 93 -12.82 -14.40 -18.85
CA ASN A 93 -14.10 -14.56 -19.56
C ASN A 93 -13.93 -14.64 -21.09
N GLY A 94 -12.72 -14.56 -21.60
CA GLY A 94 -12.44 -14.56 -23.05
C GLY A 94 -12.53 -13.18 -23.71
N ASP A 95 -12.64 -12.09 -22.95
CA ASP A 95 -12.77 -10.73 -23.47
C ASP A 95 -11.42 -10.01 -23.52
N ARG A 96 -11.17 -9.22 -24.59
CA ARG A 96 -10.04 -8.30 -24.70
C ARG A 96 -10.45 -6.90 -24.30
N PRO A 97 -9.53 -6.06 -23.73
CA PRO A 97 -9.90 -4.77 -23.18
C PRO A 97 -10.23 -3.69 -24.21
N LEU A 98 -9.69 -3.82 -25.42
CA LEU A 98 -9.82 -2.82 -26.49
C LEU A 98 -10.17 -3.49 -27.82
N GLU A 99 -10.96 -2.84 -28.65
CA GLU A 99 -11.19 -3.25 -30.03
C GLU A 99 -9.99 -2.84 -30.90
N GLY A 100 -9.31 -3.80 -31.50
CA GLY A 100 -8.15 -3.55 -32.35
C GLY A 100 -6.97 -2.85 -31.65
N ASN A 101 -6.84 -3.00 -30.33
CA ASN A 101 -5.85 -2.31 -29.50
C ASN A 101 -5.96 -0.76 -29.57
N ASP A 102 -7.13 -0.23 -29.91
CA ASP A 102 -7.39 1.20 -29.97
C ASP A 102 -7.90 1.72 -28.60
N PRO A 103 -7.14 2.58 -27.88
CA PRO A 103 -7.56 3.10 -26.57
C PRO A 103 -8.86 3.91 -26.62
N THR A 104 -9.28 4.39 -27.81
CA THR A 104 -10.55 5.12 -27.97
C THR A 104 -11.76 4.19 -28.10
N LYS A 105 -11.54 2.87 -28.15
CA LYS A 105 -12.56 1.83 -28.30
C LYS A 105 -12.51 0.79 -27.18
N PRO A 106 -12.76 1.17 -25.92
CA PRO A 106 -12.82 0.21 -24.82
C PRO A 106 -13.93 -0.82 -25.01
N SER A 107 -13.63 -2.09 -24.71
CA SER A 107 -14.61 -3.19 -24.80
C SER A 107 -15.57 -3.18 -23.61
N GLU A 108 -16.87 -2.96 -23.86
CA GLU A 108 -17.88 -3.01 -22.79
C GLU A 108 -17.92 -4.32 -22.03
N LYS A 109 -17.71 -5.47 -22.70
CA LYS A 109 -17.71 -6.79 -22.05
C LYS A 109 -16.56 -6.92 -21.05
N TYR A 110 -15.35 -6.51 -21.46
CA TYR A 110 -14.20 -6.51 -20.56
C TYR A 110 -14.42 -5.61 -19.35
N PHE A 111 -14.84 -4.36 -19.59
CA PHE A 111 -15.03 -3.40 -18.50
C PHE A 111 -16.24 -3.70 -17.62
N ALA A 112 -17.26 -4.40 -18.08
CA ALA A 112 -18.32 -4.94 -17.23
C ALA A 112 -17.82 -6.00 -16.23
N HIS A 113 -16.74 -6.72 -16.57
CA HIS A 113 -16.05 -7.60 -15.62
C HIS A 113 -15.25 -6.78 -14.60
N VAL A 114 -14.52 -5.77 -15.04
CA VAL A 114 -13.79 -4.84 -14.14
C VAL A 114 -14.76 -4.15 -13.17
N ASP A 115 -15.89 -3.64 -13.66
CA ASP A 115 -16.92 -3.01 -12.83
C ASP A 115 -17.41 -3.91 -11.69
N ALA A 116 -17.65 -5.20 -12.01
CA ALA A 116 -18.11 -6.15 -11.02
C ALA A 116 -17.08 -6.39 -9.90
N ILE A 117 -15.78 -6.41 -10.24
CA ILE A 117 -14.69 -6.59 -9.29
C ILE A 117 -14.51 -5.29 -8.45
N VAL A 118 -14.51 -4.12 -9.08
CA VAL A 118 -14.44 -2.82 -8.39
C VAL A 118 -15.60 -2.67 -7.40
N LYS A 119 -16.82 -2.98 -7.84
CA LYS A 119 -18.01 -2.95 -6.98
C LYS A 119 -17.83 -3.89 -5.78
N LYS A 120 -17.40 -5.14 -6.02
CA LYS A 120 -17.17 -6.12 -4.95
C LYS A 120 -16.10 -5.64 -3.97
N ALA A 121 -15.00 -5.07 -4.42
CA ALA A 121 -13.98 -4.49 -3.56
C ALA A 121 -14.57 -3.39 -2.66
N ASN A 122 -15.34 -2.46 -3.24
CA ASN A 122 -15.97 -1.38 -2.48
C ASN A 122 -16.99 -1.89 -1.46
N GLU A 123 -17.78 -2.91 -1.79
CA GLU A 123 -18.71 -3.59 -0.85
C GLU A 123 -17.97 -4.20 0.35
N LEU A 124 -16.72 -4.62 0.17
CA LEU A 124 -15.84 -5.16 1.22
C LEU A 124 -15.02 -4.08 1.96
N GLY A 125 -15.23 -2.81 1.66
CA GLY A 125 -14.49 -1.70 2.28
C GLY A 125 -13.10 -1.45 1.68
N LEU A 126 -12.80 -2.03 0.51
CA LEU A 126 -11.52 -1.90 -0.19
C LEU A 126 -11.62 -0.86 -1.31
N TYR A 127 -10.71 0.09 -1.32
CA TYR A 127 -10.49 0.96 -2.49
C TYR A 127 -9.68 0.23 -3.55
N ILE A 128 -9.87 0.59 -4.80
CA ILE A 128 -8.99 0.13 -5.88
C ILE A 128 -7.95 1.21 -6.18
N GLY A 129 -6.67 0.86 -6.03
CA GLY A 129 -5.57 1.59 -6.64
C GLY A 129 -5.55 1.24 -8.13
N PHE A 130 -6.27 2.03 -8.92
CA PHE A 130 -6.61 1.69 -10.29
C PHE A 130 -5.56 2.22 -11.27
N LEU A 131 -4.82 1.32 -11.93
CA LEU A 131 -3.93 1.68 -13.02
C LEU A 131 -4.71 1.59 -14.35
N PRO A 132 -4.87 2.71 -15.08
CA PRO A 132 -5.49 2.71 -16.41
C PRO A 132 -4.80 1.75 -17.39
N THR A 133 -3.49 1.69 -17.30
CA THR A 133 -2.62 0.86 -18.15
C THR A 133 -1.31 0.54 -17.44
N TRP A 134 -0.70 -0.59 -17.77
CA TRP A 134 0.70 -0.80 -17.47
C TRP A 134 1.60 0.01 -18.41
N GLY A 135 2.80 0.35 -17.95
CA GLY A 135 3.68 1.27 -18.65
C GLY A 135 4.20 0.80 -20.01
N ASP A 136 4.24 -0.50 -20.27
CA ASP A 136 4.69 -1.06 -21.54
C ASP A 136 3.78 -0.69 -22.75
N LYS A 137 2.62 -0.06 -22.51
CA LYS A 137 1.72 0.43 -23.56
C LYS A 137 2.06 1.85 -24.04
N TRP A 138 3.02 2.52 -23.38
CA TRP A 138 3.56 3.85 -23.78
C TRP A 138 5.11 3.90 -23.75
N ASN A 139 5.77 2.93 -23.13
CA ASN A 139 7.22 2.70 -23.15
C ASN A 139 7.46 1.19 -22.99
N LYS A 140 7.56 0.47 -24.10
CA LYS A 140 7.57 -0.99 -24.12
C LYS A 140 8.69 -1.60 -23.28
N LYS A 141 9.93 -1.10 -23.39
CA LYS A 141 11.11 -1.63 -22.68
C LYS A 141 11.13 -3.18 -22.66
N TRP A 142 11.05 -3.75 -21.46
CA TRP A 142 11.04 -5.20 -21.22
C TRP A 142 9.63 -5.83 -21.22
N GLY A 143 8.58 -5.05 -21.49
CA GLY A 143 7.19 -5.53 -21.49
C GLY A 143 6.76 -6.17 -22.81
N ALA A 144 5.54 -6.69 -22.83
CA ALA A 144 4.92 -7.27 -24.02
C ALA A 144 4.57 -6.20 -25.07
N GLY A 145 4.10 -5.04 -24.65
CA GLY A 145 3.56 -4.01 -25.54
C GLY A 145 2.22 -4.45 -26.18
N PRO A 146 1.91 -3.98 -27.38
CA PRO A 146 2.56 -2.90 -28.12
C PRO A 146 2.36 -1.53 -27.46
N GLU A 147 3.18 -0.54 -27.85
CA GLU A 147 2.91 0.87 -27.53
C GLU A 147 1.71 1.33 -28.35
N ILE A 148 0.65 1.76 -27.65
CA ILE A 148 -0.61 2.16 -28.26
C ILE A 148 -1.03 3.59 -27.91
N PHE A 149 -0.37 4.18 -26.87
CA PHE A 149 -0.75 5.50 -26.40
C PHE A 149 -0.02 6.62 -27.14
N THR A 150 -0.81 7.62 -27.53
CA THR A 150 -0.41 8.96 -27.93
C THR A 150 -0.98 9.97 -26.96
N VAL A 151 -0.56 11.23 -27.02
CA VAL A 151 -1.13 12.30 -26.16
C VAL A 151 -2.66 12.40 -26.35
N ALA A 152 -3.13 12.34 -27.61
CA ALA A 152 -4.55 12.51 -27.93
C ALA A 152 -5.42 11.34 -27.40
N ASN A 153 -5.04 10.10 -27.67
CA ASN A 153 -5.85 8.96 -27.25
C ASN A 153 -5.72 8.65 -25.74
N ALA A 154 -4.59 9.01 -25.10
CA ALA A 154 -4.42 8.91 -23.67
C ALA A 154 -5.41 9.83 -22.92
N GLU A 155 -5.62 11.05 -23.41
CA GLU A 155 -6.59 11.98 -22.82
C GLU A 155 -8.03 11.47 -22.97
N GLN A 156 -8.38 10.95 -24.16
CA GLN A 156 -9.71 10.38 -24.43
C GLN A 156 -10.00 9.14 -23.58
N TYR A 157 -9.03 8.22 -23.48
CA TYR A 157 -9.16 7.03 -22.65
C TYR A 157 -9.28 7.37 -21.15
N GLY A 158 -8.46 8.32 -20.69
CA GLY A 158 -8.54 8.82 -19.31
C GLY A 158 -9.90 9.44 -19.02
N GLU A 159 -10.45 10.25 -19.91
CA GLU A 159 -11.77 10.87 -19.73
C GLU A 159 -12.89 9.82 -19.69
N TRP A 160 -12.82 8.82 -20.56
CA TRP A 160 -13.76 7.70 -20.56
C TRP A 160 -13.72 6.92 -19.25
N LEU A 161 -12.53 6.56 -18.75
CA LEU A 161 -12.37 5.89 -17.47
C LEU A 161 -12.87 6.76 -16.30
N GLY A 162 -12.51 8.05 -16.30
CA GLY A 162 -12.96 8.98 -15.27
C GLY A 162 -14.47 9.04 -15.16
N ARG A 163 -15.19 9.13 -16.29
CA ARG A 163 -16.66 9.11 -16.31
C ARG A 163 -17.23 7.78 -15.80
N ARG A 164 -16.62 6.65 -16.20
CA ARG A 164 -17.10 5.32 -15.82
C ARG A 164 -17.02 5.07 -14.34
N TYR A 165 -15.94 5.51 -13.68
CA TYR A 165 -15.65 5.21 -12.29
C TYR A 165 -15.78 6.39 -11.33
N LYS A 166 -16.39 7.51 -11.74
CA LYS A 166 -16.51 8.73 -10.93
C LYS A 166 -17.13 8.55 -9.55
N ASP A 167 -17.99 7.55 -9.38
CA ASP A 167 -18.72 7.26 -8.15
C ASP A 167 -18.16 6.01 -7.41
N ALA A 168 -17.08 5.40 -7.92
CA ALA A 168 -16.45 4.25 -7.30
C ALA A 168 -15.42 4.68 -6.22
N GLY A 169 -15.18 3.82 -5.24
CA GLY A 169 -14.10 4.02 -4.27
C GLY A 169 -12.75 3.60 -4.86
N LEU A 170 -12.00 4.53 -5.41
CA LEU A 170 -10.70 4.26 -6.02
C LEU A 170 -9.72 5.42 -5.89
N ILE A 171 -8.46 5.17 -6.23
CA ILE A 171 -7.38 6.13 -6.42
C ILE A 171 -6.74 5.83 -7.78
N TRP A 172 -6.54 6.83 -8.61
CA TRP A 172 -5.85 6.66 -9.88
C TRP A 172 -4.34 6.55 -9.69
N ILE A 173 -3.74 5.53 -10.30
CA ILE A 173 -2.30 5.33 -10.31
C ILE A 173 -1.83 5.29 -11.77
N LEU A 174 -1.18 6.34 -12.22
CA LEU A 174 -0.59 6.38 -13.55
C LEU A 174 0.76 5.67 -13.60
N GLY A 175 1.37 5.50 -14.74
CA GLY A 175 2.70 4.91 -14.89
C GLY A 175 2.66 3.40 -15.13
N GLY A 176 3.18 2.59 -14.20
CA GLY A 176 3.27 1.13 -14.31
C GLY A 176 4.66 0.61 -14.67
N ASP A 177 5.59 0.70 -13.74
CA ASP A 177 6.95 0.12 -13.77
C ASP A 177 7.77 0.43 -15.04
N ARG A 178 7.60 1.62 -15.62
CA ARG A 178 8.40 2.10 -16.74
C ARG A 178 8.87 3.51 -16.50
N PRO A 179 10.12 3.85 -16.90
CA PRO A 179 10.66 5.19 -16.73
C PRO A 179 10.05 6.18 -17.72
N ALA A 180 9.67 7.37 -17.27
CA ALA A 180 9.20 8.47 -18.12
C ALA A 180 10.39 9.24 -18.75
N GLU A 181 11.20 8.57 -19.57
CA GLU A 181 12.50 9.05 -20.07
C GLU A 181 12.38 10.25 -21.01
N THR A 182 11.38 10.24 -21.87
CA THR A 182 11.21 11.26 -22.93
C THR A 182 10.11 12.27 -22.57
N ASN A 183 10.12 13.42 -23.27
CA ASN A 183 9.01 14.36 -23.16
C ASN A 183 7.70 13.73 -23.61
N SER A 184 7.72 12.90 -24.67
CA SER A 184 6.53 12.19 -25.14
C SER A 184 5.91 11.31 -24.05
N HIS A 185 6.70 10.53 -23.31
CA HIS A 185 6.20 9.72 -22.20
C HIS A 185 5.53 10.58 -21.10
N ARG A 186 6.15 11.72 -20.78
CA ARG A 186 5.61 12.66 -19.78
C ARG A 186 4.32 13.32 -20.28
N GLU A 187 4.25 13.71 -21.55
CA GLU A 187 3.04 14.31 -22.14
C GLU A 187 1.88 13.30 -22.23
N ILE A 188 2.14 12.03 -22.56
CA ILE A 188 1.12 10.96 -22.49
C ILE A 188 0.57 10.83 -21.07
N THR A 189 1.46 10.83 -20.06
CA THR A 189 1.07 10.77 -18.64
C THR A 189 0.20 11.97 -18.24
N ARG A 190 0.63 13.20 -18.61
CA ARG A 190 -0.13 14.44 -18.35
C ARG A 190 -1.50 14.43 -19.03
N ALA A 191 -1.56 13.94 -20.27
CA ALA A 191 -2.81 13.82 -21.00
C ALA A 191 -3.78 12.83 -20.33
N MET A 192 -3.29 11.66 -19.90
CA MET A 192 -4.09 10.70 -19.14
C MET A 192 -4.64 11.34 -17.85
N ALA A 193 -3.79 12.06 -17.08
CA ALA A 193 -4.22 12.77 -15.87
C ALA A 193 -5.30 13.81 -16.15
N ARG A 194 -5.14 14.62 -17.20
CA ARG A 194 -6.16 15.61 -17.60
C ARG A 194 -7.48 14.94 -17.97
N GLY A 195 -7.41 13.84 -18.73
CA GLY A 195 -8.59 13.06 -19.09
C GLY A 195 -9.32 12.53 -17.87
N LEU A 196 -8.62 11.88 -16.95
CA LEU A 196 -9.20 11.36 -15.70
C LEU A 196 -9.89 12.48 -14.90
N ARG A 197 -9.19 13.60 -14.66
CA ARG A 197 -9.74 14.76 -13.93
C ARG A 197 -10.99 15.33 -14.59
N ARG A 198 -11.01 15.38 -15.94
CA ARG A 198 -12.19 15.85 -16.68
C ARG A 198 -13.35 14.86 -16.56
N GLY A 199 -13.05 13.56 -16.66
CA GLY A 199 -14.06 12.52 -16.63
C GLY A 199 -14.72 12.35 -15.26
N ASP A 200 -13.96 12.36 -14.18
CA ASP A 200 -14.45 12.18 -12.82
C ASP A 200 -14.79 13.47 -12.08
N GLY A 201 -14.52 14.63 -12.71
CA GLY A 201 -14.74 15.94 -12.09
C GLY A 201 -13.80 16.24 -10.92
N GLY A 202 -12.64 15.58 -10.85
CA GLY A 202 -11.67 15.71 -9.76
C GLY A 202 -12.06 14.95 -8.50
N ALA A 203 -12.89 13.92 -8.62
CA ALA A 203 -13.41 13.15 -7.50
C ALA A 203 -12.36 12.30 -6.79
N HIS A 204 -11.30 11.88 -7.50
CA HIS A 204 -10.32 10.92 -6.99
C HIS A 204 -8.90 11.49 -6.97
N LEU A 205 -8.10 11.02 -6.02
CA LEU A 205 -6.68 11.31 -5.97
C LEU A 205 -5.95 10.62 -7.14
N ILE A 206 -4.89 11.26 -7.63
CA ILE A 206 -4.02 10.74 -8.68
C ILE A 206 -2.58 10.69 -8.19
N THR A 207 -1.90 9.57 -8.46
CA THR A 207 -0.45 9.41 -8.29
C THR A 207 0.16 8.75 -9.52
N TRP A 208 1.47 8.48 -9.48
CA TRP A 208 2.20 7.86 -10.57
C TRP A 208 3.16 6.79 -10.05
N HIS A 209 3.04 5.57 -10.57
CA HIS A 209 3.87 4.41 -10.22
C HIS A 209 5.14 4.42 -11.08
N PRO A 210 6.34 4.60 -10.46
CA PRO A 210 7.61 4.65 -11.17
C PRO A 210 8.16 3.26 -11.49
N THR A 211 9.34 3.23 -12.13
CA THR A 211 10.17 2.02 -12.25
C THR A 211 10.97 1.76 -10.98
N GLY A 212 11.49 0.54 -10.82
CA GLY A 212 12.27 0.11 -9.66
C GLY A 212 13.41 1.06 -9.29
N GLY A 213 13.50 1.41 -8.01
CA GLY A 213 14.47 2.36 -7.46
C GLY A 213 14.14 3.83 -7.69
N ALA A 214 13.00 4.16 -8.32
CA ALA A 214 12.59 5.52 -8.65
C ALA A 214 11.43 6.05 -7.79
N SER A 215 11.08 7.31 -8.00
CA SER A 215 9.93 7.99 -7.43
C SER A 215 9.22 8.84 -8.46
N SER A 216 7.89 8.98 -8.31
CA SER A 216 7.09 9.95 -9.07
C SER A 216 7.63 11.37 -8.95
N SER A 217 8.26 11.68 -7.83
CA SER A 217 8.85 12.99 -7.56
C SER A 217 9.95 13.40 -8.54
N GLN A 218 10.62 12.45 -9.19
CA GLN A 218 11.69 12.72 -10.14
C GLN A 218 11.20 13.45 -11.40
N HIS A 219 9.93 13.23 -11.77
CA HIS A 219 9.38 13.80 -13.01
C HIS A 219 8.15 14.68 -12.80
N PHE A 220 7.36 14.44 -11.75
CA PHE A 220 6.02 14.99 -11.61
C PHE A 220 5.74 15.69 -10.28
N HIS A 221 6.76 15.89 -9.42
CA HIS A 221 6.54 16.47 -8.08
C HIS A 221 5.85 17.84 -8.11
N GLY A 222 6.18 18.69 -9.08
CA GLY A 222 5.60 20.01 -9.26
C GLY A 222 4.25 20.05 -9.99
N GLU A 223 3.73 18.90 -10.44
CA GLU A 223 2.46 18.84 -11.17
C GLU A 223 1.27 18.96 -10.21
N ASP A 224 0.28 19.77 -10.60
CA ASP A 224 -0.93 19.97 -9.80
C ASP A 224 -1.83 18.74 -9.74
N TRP A 225 -1.74 17.87 -10.77
CA TRP A 225 -2.52 16.64 -10.81
C TRP A 225 -1.96 15.55 -9.88
N LEU A 226 -0.67 15.60 -9.50
CA LEU A 226 -0.04 14.61 -8.61
C LEU A 226 -0.37 14.94 -7.15
N ASP A 227 -1.27 14.20 -6.54
CA ASP A 227 -1.72 14.46 -5.17
C ASP A 227 -0.72 13.97 -4.11
N PHE A 228 0.00 12.88 -4.38
CA PHE A 228 1.04 12.33 -3.50
C PHE A 228 2.16 11.65 -4.29
N ASN A 229 3.34 11.58 -3.70
CA ASN A 229 4.47 10.86 -4.29
C ASN A 229 4.34 9.37 -4.02
N MET A 230 4.57 8.57 -5.06
CA MET A 230 4.70 7.12 -4.97
C MET A 230 6.11 6.70 -5.37
N ARG A 231 6.67 5.82 -4.59
CA ARG A 231 7.96 5.18 -4.85
C ARG A 231 7.78 3.74 -5.28
N GLN A 232 8.83 3.19 -5.92
CA GLN A 232 9.01 1.75 -6.08
C GLN A 232 10.41 1.40 -5.59
N ASN A 233 10.55 0.89 -4.36
CA ASN A 233 11.83 0.44 -3.86
C ASN A 233 12.29 -0.87 -4.52
N GLY A 234 11.35 -1.70 -4.99
CA GLY A 234 11.62 -2.89 -5.80
C GLY A 234 12.26 -4.05 -5.02
N HIS A 235 12.85 -5.01 -5.74
CA HIS A 235 13.09 -6.36 -5.25
C HIS A 235 14.59 -6.73 -5.05
N ALA A 236 15.48 -5.76 -4.82
CA ALA A 236 16.90 -6.06 -4.64
C ALA A 236 17.23 -6.63 -3.26
N ALA A 237 18.30 -7.43 -3.19
CA ALA A 237 18.82 -8.05 -1.99
C ALA A 237 19.37 -7.05 -0.97
N GLU A 238 19.87 -5.93 -1.46
CA GLU A 238 20.57 -4.97 -0.64
C GLU A 238 19.58 -3.92 -0.14
N PHE A 239 19.49 -3.80 1.17
CA PHE A 239 18.65 -2.78 1.80
C PHE A 239 19.39 -1.44 1.96
N THR A 240 20.59 -1.31 1.40
CA THR A 240 21.40 -0.10 1.50
C THR A 240 20.72 1.07 0.80
N GLY A 241 20.47 2.16 1.53
CA GLY A 241 19.94 3.42 1.00
C GLY A 241 18.46 3.43 0.64
N ARG A 242 17.72 2.32 0.81
CA ARG A 242 16.29 2.26 0.43
C ARG A 242 15.40 2.92 1.45
N TYR A 243 15.66 2.72 2.71
CA TYR A 243 14.92 3.34 3.82
C TYR A 243 15.05 4.87 3.84
N ASP A 244 16.16 5.42 3.34
CA ASP A 244 16.36 6.89 3.28
C ASP A 244 15.56 7.55 2.16
N GLN A 245 15.15 6.78 1.16
CA GLN A 245 14.48 7.33 -0.01
C GLN A 245 13.07 7.87 0.31
N THR A 246 12.35 7.26 1.24
CA THR A 246 11.06 7.79 1.71
C THR A 246 11.24 9.15 2.36
N ARG A 247 12.32 9.33 3.16
CA ARG A 247 12.66 10.61 3.78
C ARG A 247 13.02 11.68 2.75
N VAL A 248 13.74 11.33 1.69
CA VAL A 248 14.06 12.27 0.59
C VAL A 248 12.80 12.86 -0.02
N ASP A 249 11.77 12.05 -0.27
CA ASP A 249 10.50 12.56 -0.81
C ASP A 249 9.67 13.29 0.25
N TYR A 250 9.72 12.86 1.50
CA TYR A 250 9.06 13.53 2.61
C TYR A 250 9.57 14.97 2.81
N ASP A 251 10.85 15.22 2.66
CA ASP A 251 11.47 16.54 2.86
C ASP A 251 11.37 17.47 1.64
N ARG A 252 10.78 17.00 0.51
CA ARG A 252 10.61 17.83 -0.70
C ARG A 252 9.60 18.96 -0.52
N THR A 253 9.81 20.03 -1.30
CA THR A 253 8.89 21.17 -1.44
C THR A 253 8.41 21.27 -2.89
N PRO A 254 7.10 21.51 -3.15
CA PRO A 254 6.01 21.62 -2.18
C PRO A 254 5.77 20.32 -1.40
N VAL A 255 5.26 20.42 -0.16
CA VAL A 255 4.98 19.24 0.65
C VAL A 255 3.90 18.39 0.00
N LYS A 256 4.16 17.09 -0.16
CA LYS A 256 3.18 16.08 -0.60
C LYS A 256 3.29 14.82 0.27
N PRO A 257 2.20 14.07 0.48
CA PRO A 257 2.28 12.76 1.14
C PRO A 257 3.18 11.80 0.34
N VAL A 258 3.76 10.80 1.00
CA VAL A 258 4.69 9.84 0.40
C VAL A 258 4.24 8.41 0.70
N LEU A 259 4.37 7.51 -0.29
CA LEU A 259 4.06 6.10 -0.20
C LEU A 259 5.08 5.25 -0.98
N ASP A 260 5.49 4.09 -0.46
CA ASP A 260 6.09 3.03 -1.28
C ASP A 260 4.95 2.17 -1.86
N GLY A 261 4.78 2.23 -3.18
CA GLY A 261 3.74 1.52 -3.91
C GLY A 261 4.17 0.12 -4.36
N GLU A 262 5.49 -0.15 -4.37
CA GLU A 262 6.03 -1.46 -4.72
C GLU A 262 7.37 -1.71 -4.03
N PRO A 263 7.33 -2.12 -2.74
CA PRO A 263 8.51 -2.64 -2.04
C PRO A 263 8.82 -4.07 -2.48
N ILE A 264 9.77 -4.71 -1.80
CA ILE A 264 10.04 -6.14 -2.01
C ILE A 264 8.78 -6.98 -1.75
N TYR A 265 8.48 -7.93 -2.65
CA TYR A 265 7.37 -8.88 -2.46
C TYR A 265 7.82 -10.10 -1.67
N GLU A 266 6.91 -10.70 -0.90
CA GLU A 266 7.11 -12.01 -0.26
C GLU A 266 7.27 -13.10 -1.34
N ASP A 267 8.16 -14.07 -1.10
CA ASP A 267 8.52 -15.16 -2.01
C ASP A 267 9.10 -14.70 -3.38
N HIS A 268 9.48 -13.45 -3.52
CA HIS A 268 10.14 -12.98 -4.74
C HIS A 268 11.60 -13.45 -4.78
N PRO A 269 12.11 -13.92 -5.95
CA PRO A 269 13.53 -14.13 -6.13
C PRO A 269 14.30 -12.83 -5.87
N VAL A 270 15.01 -12.75 -4.76
CA VAL A 270 15.72 -11.54 -4.37
C VAL A 270 16.70 -11.12 -5.46
N SER A 271 16.64 -9.86 -5.90
CA SER A 271 17.39 -9.33 -7.05
C SER A 271 17.18 -10.12 -8.35
N PHE A 272 16.04 -10.81 -8.51
CA PHE A 272 15.72 -11.69 -9.64
C PHE A 272 16.67 -12.88 -9.81
N ASP A 273 17.48 -13.21 -8.78
CA ASP A 273 18.43 -14.32 -8.78
C ASP A 273 18.30 -15.18 -7.51
N ALA A 274 17.32 -16.08 -7.53
CA ALA A 274 17.04 -16.99 -6.42
C ALA A 274 18.20 -17.96 -6.11
N LYS A 275 19.05 -18.28 -7.11
CA LYS A 275 20.19 -19.17 -6.89
C LYS A 275 21.25 -18.52 -6.00
N LYS A 276 21.42 -17.21 -6.16
CA LYS A 276 22.44 -16.45 -5.42
C LYS A 276 21.92 -15.90 -4.08
N PHE A 277 20.68 -15.43 -4.05
CA PHE A 277 20.15 -14.64 -2.94
C PHE A 277 18.94 -15.28 -2.24
N GLY A 278 18.40 -16.40 -2.77
CA GLY A 278 17.19 -17.02 -2.26
C GLY A 278 15.91 -16.22 -2.60
N HIS A 279 14.89 -16.45 -1.83
CA HIS A 279 13.62 -15.74 -1.90
C HIS A 279 13.41 -14.90 -0.65
N SER A 280 12.72 -13.79 -0.80
CA SER A 280 12.32 -12.93 0.31
C SER A 280 11.29 -13.61 1.20
N THR A 281 11.37 -13.32 2.48
CA THR A 281 10.54 -13.90 3.53
C THR A 281 9.57 -12.89 4.12
N ALA A 282 8.71 -13.33 5.04
CA ALA A 282 7.84 -12.43 5.81
C ALA A 282 8.63 -11.36 6.58
N SER A 283 9.85 -11.64 7.05
CA SER A 283 10.68 -10.63 7.71
C SER A 283 11.19 -9.58 6.73
N ASP A 284 11.48 -9.98 5.49
CA ASP A 284 11.95 -9.07 4.46
C ASP A 284 10.87 -8.07 4.01
N VAL A 285 9.59 -8.47 4.01
CA VAL A 285 8.48 -7.55 3.70
C VAL A 285 8.03 -6.73 4.90
N ARG A 286 8.27 -7.17 6.14
CA ARG A 286 7.97 -6.36 7.33
C ARG A 286 8.91 -5.18 7.52
N ARG A 287 10.20 -5.34 7.25
CA ARG A 287 11.19 -4.25 7.43
C ARG A 287 10.82 -3.00 6.65
N PRO A 288 10.53 -3.04 5.34
CA PRO A 288 10.10 -1.87 4.58
C PRO A 288 8.85 -1.19 5.15
N LEU A 289 7.86 -1.95 5.62
CA LEU A 289 6.68 -1.38 6.27
C LEU A 289 7.04 -0.40 7.38
N TYR A 290 7.90 -0.80 8.31
CA TYR A 290 8.27 0.05 9.45
C TYR A 290 9.25 1.15 9.04
N TRP A 291 10.18 0.88 8.13
CA TRP A 291 11.10 1.89 7.63
C TRP A 291 10.34 3.02 6.93
N ASP A 292 9.44 2.70 6.02
CA ASP A 292 8.65 3.69 5.29
C ASP A 292 7.77 4.52 6.23
N LEU A 293 7.02 3.83 7.10
CA LEU A 293 6.14 4.50 8.04
C LEU A 293 6.90 5.44 8.97
N PHE A 294 8.06 5.01 9.50
CA PHE A 294 8.80 5.79 10.48
C PHE A 294 9.60 6.92 9.83
N GLU A 295 9.91 6.82 8.54
CA GLU A 295 10.49 7.89 7.73
C GLU A 295 9.43 8.80 7.07
N GLY A 296 8.16 8.66 7.42
CA GLY A 296 7.10 9.64 7.12
C GLY A 296 6.07 9.21 6.09
N ALA A 297 6.13 8.00 5.54
CA ALA A 297 5.08 7.50 4.67
C ALA A 297 3.71 7.45 5.35
N PHE A 298 2.64 7.78 4.62
CA PHE A 298 1.27 7.76 5.17
C PHE A 298 0.64 6.35 5.16
N GLY A 299 1.32 5.38 4.59
CA GLY A 299 0.90 4.00 4.46
C GLY A 299 2.01 3.14 3.87
N HIS A 300 1.66 1.93 3.48
CA HIS A 300 2.59 0.97 2.87
C HIS A 300 1.83 0.02 1.96
N THR A 301 2.50 -0.49 0.93
CA THR A 301 1.95 -1.53 0.04
C THR A 301 2.71 -2.84 0.26
N TYR A 302 1.99 -3.92 0.39
CA TYR A 302 2.50 -5.27 0.41
C TYR A 302 2.35 -5.90 -0.98
N GLY A 303 3.20 -6.86 -1.29
CA GLY A 303 3.05 -7.73 -2.45
C GLY A 303 3.55 -9.13 -2.16
N HIS A 304 3.10 -10.08 -2.98
CA HIS A 304 3.57 -11.46 -2.98
C HIS A 304 3.83 -11.90 -4.41
N HIS A 305 4.93 -12.62 -4.64
CA HIS A 305 5.38 -12.96 -6.00
C HIS A 305 4.36 -13.71 -6.84
N SER A 306 3.61 -14.65 -6.24
CA SER A 306 2.54 -15.37 -6.95
C SER A 306 1.25 -14.58 -7.08
N VAL A 307 0.99 -13.63 -6.16
CA VAL A 307 -0.28 -12.88 -6.11
C VAL A 307 -0.32 -11.75 -7.12
N TRP A 308 0.78 -10.98 -7.28
CA TRP A 308 0.76 -9.88 -8.25
C TRP A 308 0.42 -10.36 -9.65
N GLN A 309 0.90 -11.54 -10.05
CA GLN A 309 0.65 -12.16 -11.34
C GLN A 309 -0.55 -13.13 -11.36
N MET A 310 -1.26 -13.30 -10.24
CA MET A 310 -2.35 -14.28 -10.07
C MET A 310 -1.99 -15.65 -10.68
N TRP A 311 -0.79 -16.13 -10.33
CA TRP A 311 -0.25 -17.34 -10.93
C TRP A 311 -0.99 -18.59 -10.48
N SER A 312 -1.32 -19.44 -11.45
CA SER A 312 -1.77 -20.82 -11.27
C SER A 312 -1.09 -21.71 -12.30
N SER A 313 -1.16 -23.03 -12.12
CA SER A 313 -0.57 -23.98 -13.09
C SER A 313 -1.13 -23.88 -14.52
N ALA A 314 -2.29 -23.26 -14.69
CA ALA A 314 -2.89 -23.00 -16.00
C ALA A 314 -2.32 -21.75 -16.71
N LYS A 315 -1.47 -20.97 -16.03
CA LYS A 315 -0.92 -19.71 -16.55
C LYS A 315 0.61 -19.79 -16.63
N LYS A 316 1.18 -19.16 -17.66
CA LYS A 316 2.65 -19.04 -17.77
C LYS A 316 3.19 -18.26 -16.57
N PRO A 317 4.18 -18.82 -15.84
CA PRO A 317 4.79 -18.13 -14.69
C PRO A 317 5.76 -17.04 -15.13
N VAL A 318 5.92 -16.02 -14.30
CA VAL A 318 7.01 -15.05 -14.37
C VAL A 318 7.97 -15.32 -13.20
N ASN A 319 9.27 -15.44 -13.49
CA ASN A 319 10.32 -15.62 -12.46
C ASN A 319 10.06 -16.75 -11.44
N ASN A 320 9.49 -17.86 -11.88
CA ASN A 320 9.32 -19.11 -11.13
C ASN A 320 8.66 -18.92 -9.74
N PRO A 321 7.37 -18.57 -9.67
CA PRO A 321 6.65 -18.50 -8.41
C PRO A 321 6.64 -19.86 -7.70
N LEU A 322 6.74 -19.84 -6.36
CA LEU A 322 6.90 -21.04 -5.55
C LEU A 322 5.60 -21.84 -5.35
N MET A 323 4.46 -21.16 -5.40
CA MET A 323 3.14 -21.74 -5.14
C MET A 323 2.04 -20.96 -5.89
N PRO A 324 0.87 -21.55 -6.18
CA PRO A 324 -0.23 -20.84 -6.78
C PRO A 324 -0.74 -19.70 -5.87
N TRP A 325 -1.38 -18.67 -6.46
CA TRP A 325 -1.88 -17.51 -5.74
C TRP A 325 -2.85 -17.88 -4.60
N THR A 326 -3.62 -18.97 -4.75
CA THR A 326 -4.58 -19.46 -3.75
C THR A 326 -3.91 -19.94 -2.46
N GLU A 327 -2.69 -20.43 -2.52
CA GLU A 327 -1.87 -20.79 -1.36
C GLU A 327 -1.08 -19.57 -0.87
N ALA A 328 -0.57 -18.77 -1.81
CA ALA A 328 0.20 -17.57 -1.53
C ALA A 328 -0.55 -16.53 -0.68
N ILE A 329 -1.86 -16.38 -0.85
CA ILE A 329 -2.67 -15.47 -0.02
C ILE A 329 -2.73 -15.86 1.46
N LEU A 330 -2.28 -17.07 1.82
CA LEU A 330 -2.24 -17.57 3.20
C LEU A 330 -0.88 -17.34 3.86
N GLN A 331 0.13 -16.88 3.12
CA GLN A 331 1.47 -16.65 3.63
C GLN A 331 1.50 -15.60 4.75
N PRO A 332 2.45 -15.69 5.69
CA PRO A 332 2.44 -14.92 6.92
C PRO A 332 2.65 -13.42 6.74
N GLY A 333 3.41 -12.99 5.72
CA GLY A 333 3.71 -11.56 5.52
C GLY A 333 2.45 -10.73 5.40
N ALA A 334 1.49 -11.15 4.54
CA ALA A 334 0.20 -10.46 4.39
C ALA A 334 -0.57 -10.32 5.72
N ALA A 335 -0.58 -11.39 6.53
CA ALA A 335 -1.27 -11.38 7.82
C ALA A 335 -0.58 -10.44 8.83
N GLN A 336 0.74 -10.27 8.72
CA GLN A 336 1.53 -9.45 9.64
C GLN A 336 1.45 -7.95 9.33
N MET A 337 1.15 -7.56 8.09
CA MET A 337 0.98 -6.15 7.69
C MET A 337 -0.09 -5.42 8.52
N GLN A 338 -1.19 -6.09 8.88
CA GLN A 338 -2.24 -5.51 9.70
C GLN A 338 -1.76 -5.06 11.09
N HIS A 339 -0.69 -5.66 11.61
CA HIS A 339 -0.16 -5.28 12.92
C HIS A 339 0.53 -3.92 12.88
N GLY A 340 1.24 -3.60 11.78
CA GLY A 340 1.79 -2.26 11.56
C GLY A 340 0.70 -1.20 11.46
N ARG A 341 -0.37 -1.48 10.69
CA ARG A 341 -1.54 -0.60 10.64
C ARG A 341 -2.17 -0.41 12.03
N ALA A 342 -2.40 -1.49 12.77
CA ALA A 342 -2.99 -1.42 14.10
C ALA A 342 -2.12 -0.60 15.07
N LEU A 343 -0.80 -0.75 14.99
CA LEU A 343 0.14 0.05 15.78
C LEU A 343 -0.01 1.55 15.47
N MET A 344 -0.02 1.93 14.18
CA MET A 344 -0.14 3.33 13.76
C MET A 344 -1.50 3.93 14.16
N GLU A 345 -2.60 3.19 13.97
CA GLU A 345 -3.94 3.64 14.33
C GLU A 345 -4.18 3.71 15.86
N SER A 346 -3.30 3.13 16.68
CA SER A 346 -3.41 3.14 18.13
C SER A 346 -2.90 4.43 18.81
N ARG A 347 -2.37 5.37 18.03
CA ARG A 347 -1.83 6.67 18.47
C ARG A 347 -2.31 7.78 17.53
N PRO A 348 -2.24 9.08 17.92
CA PRO A 348 -2.53 10.19 17.03
C PRO A 348 -1.75 10.07 15.71
N PHE A 349 -2.45 9.81 14.61
CA PHE A 349 -1.81 9.47 13.33
C PHE A 349 -1.38 10.71 12.55
N LEU A 350 -2.23 11.75 12.52
CA LEU A 350 -2.02 12.94 11.67
C LEU A 350 -0.95 13.89 12.18
N THR A 351 -0.49 13.72 13.44
CA THR A 351 0.59 14.49 14.05
C THR A 351 1.92 13.76 14.03
N ARG A 352 1.96 12.55 13.44
CA ARG A 352 3.16 11.74 13.34
C ARG A 352 4.18 12.37 12.39
N VAL A 353 5.43 12.42 12.83
CA VAL A 353 6.58 12.91 12.07
C VAL A 353 7.74 11.93 12.20
N PRO A 354 8.64 11.85 11.23
CA PRO A 354 9.92 11.16 11.43
C PRO A 354 10.63 11.71 12.66
N ALA A 355 11.23 10.86 13.46
CA ALA A 355 11.96 11.31 14.63
C ALA A 355 13.28 11.98 14.24
N PRO A 356 13.79 12.91 15.07
CA PRO A 356 15.10 13.49 14.84
C PRO A 356 16.19 12.44 14.95
N GLU A 357 17.30 12.68 14.26
CA GLU A 357 18.51 11.88 14.41
C GLU A 357 18.94 11.77 15.87
N GLY A 358 19.53 10.65 16.24
CA GLY A 358 20.07 10.41 17.57
C GLY A 358 19.04 10.06 18.66
N ILE A 359 17.78 9.73 18.30
CA ILE A 359 16.85 9.11 19.27
C ILE A 359 17.39 7.74 19.72
N VAL A 360 18.08 7.03 18.82
CA VAL A 360 18.93 5.88 19.10
C VAL A 360 20.37 6.35 18.87
N PRO A 361 21.20 6.50 19.92
CA PRO A 361 22.56 7.04 19.80
C PRO A 361 23.52 6.15 19.02
N GLU A 362 23.28 4.83 19.00
CA GLU A 362 24.15 3.87 18.32
C GLU A 362 24.02 4.03 16.81
N ALA A 363 25.15 4.31 16.16
CA ALA A 363 25.20 4.31 14.71
C ALA A 363 25.17 2.88 14.16
N VAL A 364 24.36 2.66 13.11
CA VAL A 364 24.42 1.43 12.31
C VAL A 364 25.42 1.68 11.19
N GLU A 365 26.43 0.81 11.07
CA GLU A 365 27.35 0.88 9.96
C GLU A 365 26.63 0.47 8.67
N THR A 366 26.48 1.40 7.74
CA THR A 366 25.79 1.19 6.46
C THR A 366 26.73 0.96 5.28
N SER A 367 28.05 1.03 5.52
CA SER A 367 29.08 0.83 4.49
C SER A 367 29.27 -0.63 4.06
N VAL A 368 28.81 -1.58 4.89
CA VAL A 368 28.90 -3.01 4.59
C VAL A 368 27.66 -3.41 3.77
N PRO A 369 27.83 -4.13 2.64
CA PRO A 369 26.71 -4.63 1.86
C PRO A 369 25.70 -5.39 2.72
N GLY A 370 24.40 -5.04 2.61
CA GLY A 370 23.33 -5.63 3.41
C GLY A 370 23.24 -5.14 4.86
N ALA A 371 24.17 -4.32 5.36
CA ALA A 371 24.11 -3.80 6.74
C ALA A 371 22.88 -2.90 6.98
N GLY A 372 22.35 -2.28 5.94
CA GLY A 372 21.12 -1.48 6.01
C GLY A 372 19.93 -2.24 6.62
N ARG A 373 19.90 -3.57 6.49
CA ARG A 373 18.87 -4.43 7.13
C ARG A 373 18.80 -4.30 8.65
N TYR A 374 19.86 -3.80 9.28
CA TYR A 374 19.96 -3.59 10.74
C TYR A 374 19.69 -2.16 11.17
N ARG A 375 19.33 -1.27 10.24
CA ARG A 375 19.07 0.13 10.55
C ARG A 375 17.84 0.28 11.42
N PHE A 376 18.04 0.92 12.57
CA PHE A 376 16.98 1.42 13.42
C PHE A 376 16.37 2.69 12.80
N VAL A 377 15.06 2.79 12.85
CA VAL A 377 14.33 4.00 12.47
C VAL A 377 13.35 4.37 13.58
N ALA A 378 13.04 5.64 13.68
CA ALA A 378 12.13 6.12 14.72
C ALA A 378 11.15 7.15 14.18
N THR A 379 9.96 7.14 14.75
CA THR A 379 8.92 8.14 14.52
C THR A 379 8.39 8.64 15.84
N LYS A 380 7.83 9.84 15.83
CA LYS A 380 7.21 10.42 17.03
C LYS A 380 6.00 11.28 16.66
N ASP A 381 5.24 11.64 17.64
CA ASP A 381 4.27 12.72 17.59
C ASP A 381 4.95 14.08 17.65
N SER A 382 4.54 15.03 16.83
CA SER A 382 5.06 16.41 16.83
C SER A 382 4.87 17.10 18.19
N GLU A 383 3.85 16.70 18.97
CA GLU A 383 3.60 17.20 20.33
C GLU A 383 4.42 16.48 21.41
N GLY A 384 5.15 15.41 21.06
CA GLY A 384 5.97 14.64 21.99
C GLY A 384 5.17 13.77 22.96
N THR A 385 3.97 13.33 22.56
CA THR A 385 3.11 12.49 23.41
C THR A 385 3.40 11.00 23.27
N TYR A 386 4.03 10.60 22.16
CA TYR A 386 4.58 9.26 21.96
C TYR A 386 5.80 9.27 21.05
N ALA A 387 6.58 8.20 21.10
CA ALA A 387 7.61 7.86 20.13
C ALA A 387 7.64 6.35 19.93
N MET A 388 8.07 5.93 18.73
CA MET A 388 8.22 4.52 18.37
C MET A 388 9.57 4.33 17.70
N ILE A 389 10.28 3.26 18.08
CA ILE A 389 11.59 2.89 17.53
C ILE A 389 11.49 1.49 16.98
N TYR A 390 11.72 1.31 15.71
CA TYR A 390 11.79 0.00 15.07
C TYR A 390 13.21 -0.55 15.17
N ALA A 391 13.33 -1.69 15.83
CA ALA A 391 14.53 -2.51 15.91
C ALA A 391 14.38 -3.68 14.93
N PRO A 392 15.07 -3.68 13.79
CA PRO A 392 14.89 -4.68 12.73
C PRO A 392 15.43 -6.07 13.09
N CYS A 393 16.07 -6.19 14.24
CA CYS A 393 16.58 -7.45 14.81
C CYS A 393 16.56 -7.39 16.33
N GLY A 394 16.59 -8.57 16.96
CA GLY A 394 16.55 -8.72 18.42
C GLY A 394 17.86 -8.35 19.12
N ARG A 395 18.40 -7.15 18.88
CA ARG A 395 19.61 -6.62 19.53
C ARG A 395 19.24 -5.54 20.55
N ARG A 396 19.98 -5.52 21.67
CA ARG A 396 19.86 -4.42 22.67
C ARG A 396 20.30 -3.09 22.04
N PHE A 397 19.67 -2.03 22.47
CA PHE A 397 20.01 -0.65 22.07
C PHE A 397 19.64 0.35 23.14
N THR A 398 20.26 1.51 23.09
CA THR A 398 19.94 2.64 23.97
C THR A 398 18.95 3.56 23.28
N ALA A 399 17.96 4.09 24.00
CA ALA A 399 17.03 5.09 23.52
C ALA A 399 16.95 6.30 24.45
N LYS A 400 16.79 7.50 23.87
CA LYS A 400 16.57 8.75 24.60
C LYS A 400 15.12 8.85 25.05
N LEU A 401 14.89 8.96 26.36
CA LEU A 401 13.54 9.11 26.93
C LEU A 401 13.04 10.55 26.89
N GLY A 402 13.95 11.54 26.87
CA GLY A 402 13.63 12.97 26.80
C GLY A 402 12.94 13.43 25.50
N VAL A 403 12.68 12.53 24.55
CA VAL A 403 11.86 12.79 23.36
C VAL A 403 10.37 12.94 23.70
N ILE A 404 9.96 12.42 24.86
CA ILE A 404 8.60 12.57 25.41
C ILE A 404 8.54 13.82 26.28
N ARG A 405 7.55 14.68 26.04
CA ARG A 405 7.40 15.94 26.75
C ARG A 405 6.76 15.83 28.13
N GLY A 406 6.15 14.70 28.49
CA GLY A 406 5.58 14.44 29.80
C GLY A 406 6.65 14.20 30.87
N GLU A 407 6.25 14.11 32.14
CA GLU A 407 7.17 13.81 33.24
C GLU A 407 7.59 12.33 33.29
N LYS A 408 6.71 11.43 32.83
CA LYS A 408 6.90 9.99 32.90
C LYS A 408 6.58 9.33 31.56
N VAL A 409 7.41 8.36 31.20
CA VAL A 409 7.29 7.54 30.00
C VAL A 409 6.85 6.14 30.39
N ARG A 410 5.78 5.63 29.77
CA ARG A 410 5.44 4.20 29.78
C ARG A 410 6.06 3.55 28.55
N ALA A 411 6.85 2.53 28.74
CA ALA A 411 7.52 1.80 27.64
C ALA A 411 6.89 0.42 27.41
N TRP A 412 6.82 0.04 26.13
CA TRP A 412 6.26 -1.22 25.68
C TRP A 412 7.16 -1.89 24.64
N TRP A 413 7.21 -3.19 24.66
CA TRP A 413 7.58 -3.98 23.49
C TRP A 413 6.35 -4.33 22.69
N PHE A 414 6.34 -4.01 21.39
CA PHE A 414 5.34 -4.45 20.43
C PHE A 414 5.99 -5.45 19.48
N ASP A 415 5.36 -6.62 19.31
CA ASP A 415 5.81 -7.67 18.40
C ASP A 415 5.16 -7.51 17.02
N PRO A 416 5.90 -7.13 15.97
CA PRO A 416 5.39 -6.97 14.61
C PRO A 416 4.79 -8.24 13.99
N ARG A 417 5.19 -9.40 14.49
CA ARG A 417 4.76 -10.72 13.95
C ARG A 417 3.39 -11.13 14.47
N THR A 418 3.04 -10.70 15.66
CA THR A 418 1.83 -11.14 16.37
C THR A 418 0.87 -10.01 16.75
N GLY A 419 1.32 -8.76 16.67
CA GLY A 419 0.57 -7.58 17.10
C GLY A 419 0.42 -7.47 18.64
N LYS A 420 1.14 -8.27 19.42
CA LYS A 420 1.08 -8.25 20.89
C LYS A 420 1.97 -7.15 21.46
N ALA A 421 1.46 -6.44 22.48
CA ALA A 421 2.23 -5.49 23.26
C ALA A 421 2.46 -6.03 24.67
N THR A 422 3.68 -5.82 25.19
CA THR A 422 4.06 -6.16 26.57
C THR A 422 4.63 -4.92 27.23
N GLU A 423 4.07 -4.52 28.36
CA GLU A 423 4.58 -3.37 29.15
C GLU A 423 5.94 -3.71 29.75
N ILE A 424 6.90 -2.80 29.57
CA ILE A 424 8.25 -2.89 30.17
C ILE A 424 8.24 -2.20 31.54
N GLY A 425 7.54 -1.08 31.66
CA GLY A 425 7.43 -0.30 32.89
C GLY A 425 7.29 1.19 32.65
N VAL A 426 7.33 1.95 33.73
CA VAL A 426 7.23 3.42 33.75
C VAL A 426 8.53 4.00 34.26
N PHE A 427 9.05 5.03 33.57
CA PHE A 427 10.32 5.68 33.83
C PHE A 427 10.14 7.19 33.82
N LYS A 428 11.14 7.96 34.31
CA LYS A 428 11.21 9.41 34.09
C LYS A 428 11.45 9.69 32.60
N ALA A 429 10.88 10.77 32.06
CA ALA A 429 11.05 11.22 30.69
C ALA A 429 12.35 12.01 30.49
N GLU A 430 13.47 11.48 30.93
CA GLU A 430 14.78 12.15 30.91
C GLU A 430 15.92 11.15 30.65
N GLY A 431 17.02 11.62 30.08
CA GLY A 431 18.23 10.85 29.88
C GLY A 431 18.08 9.74 28.84
N GLU A 432 18.92 8.73 28.98
CA GLU A 432 19.02 7.57 28.11
C GLU A 432 18.81 6.28 28.88
N ARG A 433 18.24 5.28 28.19
CA ARG A 433 18.02 3.96 28.78
C ARG A 433 18.29 2.86 27.76
N MET A 434 18.98 1.81 28.21
CA MET A 434 19.18 0.59 27.45
C MET A 434 17.92 -0.27 27.51
N PHE A 435 17.50 -0.76 26.36
CA PHE A 435 16.38 -1.69 26.16
C PHE A 435 16.88 -2.97 25.51
N THR A 436 16.42 -4.11 26.02
CA THR A 436 16.72 -5.44 25.46
C THR A 436 15.43 -6.04 24.94
N PRO A 437 15.32 -6.31 23.63
CA PRO A 437 14.16 -7.01 23.09
C PRO A 437 13.93 -8.37 23.77
N PRO A 438 12.67 -8.85 23.85
CA PRO A 438 12.37 -10.10 24.56
C PRO A 438 13.10 -11.35 24.02
N ASN A 439 13.34 -11.38 22.72
CA ASN A 439 14.05 -12.47 22.06
C ASN A 439 15.16 -11.94 21.15
N PRO A 440 16.40 -12.45 21.24
CA PRO A 440 17.46 -12.13 20.29
C PRO A 440 17.29 -12.90 18.99
N GLY A 441 17.71 -12.32 17.87
CA GLY A 441 17.72 -12.98 16.55
C GLY A 441 17.69 -12.00 15.39
N GLU A 442 18.18 -12.43 14.25
CA GLU A 442 18.33 -11.60 13.04
C GLU A 442 16.98 -11.23 12.40
N ASP A 443 16.00 -12.14 12.44
CA ASP A 443 14.67 -11.94 11.86
C ASP A 443 13.59 -11.68 12.93
N LEU A 444 14.04 -11.42 14.16
CA LEU A 444 13.19 -11.12 15.31
C LEU A 444 13.15 -9.62 15.55
N ASP A 445 12.39 -8.94 14.71
CA ASP A 445 12.17 -7.50 14.81
C ASP A 445 11.19 -7.12 15.92
N TRP A 446 11.36 -5.92 16.47
CA TRP A 446 10.57 -5.37 17.56
C TRP A 446 10.31 -3.89 17.39
N VAL A 447 9.22 -3.38 17.95
CA VAL A 447 9.01 -1.94 18.11
C VAL A 447 9.01 -1.59 19.61
N LEU A 448 9.91 -0.70 20.01
CA LEU A 448 9.83 -0.02 21.31
C LEU A 448 8.85 1.13 21.16
N VAL A 449 7.79 1.12 21.97
CA VAL A 449 6.83 2.22 22.03
C VAL A 449 7.00 2.95 23.37
N LEU A 450 7.14 4.27 23.31
CA LEU A 450 7.31 5.17 24.44
C LEU A 450 6.11 6.12 24.45
N ASP A 451 5.33 6.11 25.54
CA ASP A 451 4.12 6.90 25.70
C ASP A 451 4.23 7.86 26.87
N ASP A 452 3.77 9.09 26.73
CA ASP A 452 3.49 9.96 27.87
C ASP A 452 2.39 9.33 28.75
N VAL A 453 2.71 9.04 29.99
CA VAL A 453 1.79 8.41 30.96
C VAL A 453 0.50 9.22 31.11
N ALA A 454 0.58 10.55 31.02
CA ALA A 454 -0.56 11.45 31.19
C ALA A 454 -1.62 11.27 30.08
N ARG A 455 -1.23 10.77 28.92
CA ARG A 455 -2.14 10.55 27.77
C ARG A 455 -3.01 9.30 27.91
N LYS A 456 -2.64 8.36 28.79
CA LYS A 456 -3.41 7.13 29.05
C LYS A 456 -3.74 6.33 27.81
N TYR A 457 -2.81 6.30 26.85
CA TYR A 457 -3.00 5.49 25.63
C TYR A 457 -3.22 4.01 25.99
N PRO A 458 -4.09 3.31 25.23
CA PRO A 458 -4.23 1.87 25.38
C PRO A 458 -2.94 1.15 24.95
N ALA A 459 -2.83 -0.15 25.24
CA ALA A 459 -1.69 -0.95 24.78
C ALA A 459 -1.48 -0.78 23.27
N PRO A 460 -0.21 -0.65 22.77
CA PRO A 460 0.07 -0.50 21.34
C PRO A 460 -0.61 -1.57 20.48
N GLY A 461 -1.16 -1.17 19.32
CA GLY A 461 -1.87 -2.08 18.42
C GLY A 461 -3.31 -2.43 18.85
N SER A 462 -3.74 -2.10 20.06
CA SER A 462 -5.16 -2.24 20.42
C SER A 462 -5.98 -1.10 19.81
N ARG A 463 -7.19 -1.41 19.35
CA ARG A 463 -8.12 -0.34 18.91
C ARG A 463 -8.41 0.58 20.07
N ALA A 464 -8.29 1.89 19.87
CA ALA A 464 -8.92 2.83 20.75
C ALA A 464 -10.43 2.48 20.81
N LEU A 465 -10.93 2.14 22.00
CA LEU A 465 -12.34 1.91 22.22
C LEU A 465 -13.08 3.19 21.81
N GLY A 466 -13.80 3.13 20.71
CA GLY A 466 -14.73 4.09 20.13
C GLY A 466 -14.52 5.58 20.47
N ARG A 467 -13.96 6.34 19.55
CA ARG A 467 -14.29 7.76 19.36
C ARG A 467 -14.87 7.97 17.99
#